data_9f22618ff0e2c085a648ad1f77c66beb
#
_entry.id   9f22618ff0e2c085a648ad1f77c66beb
#
_cell.length_a   1.000
_cell.length_b   1.000
_cell.length_c   1.000
_cell.angle_alpha   90.00
_cell.angle_beta   90.00
_cell.angle_gamma   90.00
#
_symmetry.space_group_name_H-M   'P 1'
#
loop_
_entity.id
_entity.type
_entity.pdbx_description
1 polymer ?
#
loop_
_entity_poly.entity_id
_entity_poly.type
_entity_poly.pdbx_seq_one_letter_code
_entity_poly.pdbx_strand_id
1 'polypeptide(L)'
;MAEPILEARQITKRFPGVVALESVSLTVSPGEVLAVVGENGAGKSTLMKILSGALQPDEGEIVLRGRPVRFSDPRQALEHGIGIIYQELSVIDALSVGENLFLGRLPPRSGVPGAVDWPRVWHEAAQVLARVGAPIDPRQPVRGLSIAQKQLVEIARALSQDVRVLILDEPTSALSLQETERLFEILRGLRAQGVAIIYISHRLEEVFALADRVTVLRDGRVVGTLPIGEATRDGLIRMMVGRDLSAYFREVQSSPGVPRLEVRGLARAGVLYDVSLTVRAGEIVGLAGLVGAGRTELARCLFGVDPIDAGEILVDGRPTRIRSPREAVQHGIVLVPEDRKLEGLVSSLSVRENVSLSVLARLARFGFPSRRREEELARSFVQRMRIRTPSLEQRVLNLSGGNQQKVVLARALATNPKVLILDEPTRGIDVGAKAEVHALIAELAETGMAILLISSELPEILSMSHRILVMSGGRIVAEFARGEATEERVLRAATGQRVAA
;
A
#
# COMPACT_ATOMS: atom_id res chain seq x y z
N MET A 1 -1.08 -11.12 -34.59
CA MET A 1 -0.86 -11.24 -33.13
C MET A 1 -0.17 -12.56 -32.90
N ALA A 2 0.84 -12.61 -32.00
CA ALA A 2 1.49 -13.86 -31.62
C ALA A 2 0.47 -14.78 -30.93
N GLU A 3 0.62 -16.11 -31.14
CA GLU A 3 -0.22 -17.09 -30.44
C GLU A 3 -0.01 -17.01 -28.94
N PRO A 4 -1.09 -16.96 -28.11
CA PRO A 4 -0.96 -16.84 -26.67
C PRO A 4 -0.21 -18.04 -26.07
N ILE A 5 0.69 -17.77 -25.12
CA ILE A 5 1.39 -18.84 -24.38
C ILE A 5 0.50 -19.38 -23.24
N LEU A 6 -0.30 -18.49 -22.60
CA LEU A 6 -1.22 -18.84 -21.52
C LEU A 6 -2.57 -18.16 -21.76
N GLU A 7 -3.63 -18.93 -21.59
CA GLU A 7 -5.01 -18.44 -21.65
C GLU A 7 -5.78 -18.95 -20.44
N ALA A 8 -6.52 -18.06 -19.82
CA ALA A 8 -7.62 -18.41 -18.93
C ALA A 8 -8.91 -18.28 -19.75
N ARG A 9 -9.75 -19.30 -19.77
CA ARG A 9 -11.00 -19.31 -20.53
C ARG A 9 -12.18 -19.51 -19.60
N GLN A 10 -13.01 -18.48 -19.43
CA GLN A 10 -14.25 -18.46 -18.66
C GLN A 10 -14.10 -18.99 -17.22
N ILE A 11 -13.00 -18.61 -16.55
CA ILE A 11 -12.69 -19.04 -15.20
C ILE A 11 -13.73 -18.50 -14.22
N THR A 12 -14.40 -19.40 -13.51
CA THR A 12 -15.33 -19.09 -12.42
C THR A 12 -14.85 -19.72 -11.11
N LYS A 13 -14.92 -18.96 -10.03
CA LYS A 13 -14.59 -19.43 -8.69
C LYS A 13 -15.56 -18.90 -7.64
N ARG A 14 -16.15 -19.81 -6.88
CA ARG A 14 -17.09 -19.52 -5.80
C ARG A 14 -16.49 -19.93 -4.47
N PHE A 15 -16.70 -19.11 -3.46
CA PHE A 15 -16.47 -19.43 -2.06
C PHE A 15 -17.80 -19.32 -1.29
N PRO A 16 -17.93 -19.90 -0.08
CA PRO A 16 -19.16 -19.77 0.69
C PRO A 16 -19.60 -18.30 0.84
N GLY A 17 -20.75 -17.96 0.22
CA GLY A 17 -21.34 -16.62 0.24
C GLY A 17 -20.73 -15.58 -0.71
N VAL A 18 -19.72 -15.92 -1.54
CA VAL A 18 -19.07 -14.98 -2.44
C VAL A 18 -18.69 -15.63 -3.78
N VAL A 19 -19.03 -14.97 -4.89
CA VAL A 19 -18.47 -15.30 -6.21
C VAL A 19 -17.22 -14.45 -6.40
N ALA A 20 -16.04 -15.09 -6.31
CA ALA A 20 -14.76 -14.38 -6.40
C ALA A 20 -14.32 -14.12 -7.85
N LEU A 21 -14.69 -15.01 -8.78
CA LEU A 21 -14.48 -14.85 -10.22
C LEU A 21 -15.71 -15.37 -10.97
N GLU A 22 -16.12 -14.67 -12.00
CA GLU A 22 -17.27 -15.02 -12.82
C GLU A 22 -16.92 -14.89 -14.30
N SER A 23 -16.75 -16.03 -14.97
CA SER A 23 -16.45 -16.14 -16.40
C SER A 23 -15.27 -15.29 -16.89
N VAL A 24 -14.19 -15.26 -16.10
CA VAL A 24 -12.99 -14.45 -16.39
C VAL A 24 -12.17 -15.09 -17.50
N SER A 25 -11.88 -14.31 -18.56
CA SER A 25 -10.98 -14.72 -19.63
C SER A 25 -9.87 -13.71 -19.81
N LEU A 26 -8.62 -14.21 -19.97
CA LEU A 26 -7.45 -13.40 -20.30
C LEU A 26 -6.44 -14.22 -21.11
N THR A 27 -5.59 -13.52 -21.84
CA THR A 27 -4.52 -14.14 -22.64
C THR A 27 -3.23 -13.37 -22.45
N VAL A 28 -2.10 -14.06 -22.43
CA VAL A 28 -0.77 -13.45 -22.49
C VAL A 28 0.09 -14.15 -23.53
N SER A 29 0.86 -13.37 -24.29
CA SER A 29 1.74 -13.86 -25.37
C SER A 29 3.20 -13.95 -24.90
N PRO A 30 4.06 -14.74 -25.57
CA PRO A 30 5.50 -14.75 -25.26
C PRO A 30 6.10 -13.35 -25.41
N GLY A 31 6.91 -12.93 -24.44
CA GLY A 31 7.54 -11.61 -24.43
C GLY A 31 6.57 -10.43 -24.25
N GLU A 32 5.40 -10.68 -23.70
CA GLU A 32 4.41 -9.66 -23.35
C GLU A 32 4.36 -9.43 -21.84
N VAL A 33 4.18 -8.18 -21.44
CA VAL A 33 3.81 -7.81 -20.09
C VAL A 33 2.34 -7.44 -20.06
N LEU A 34 1.52 -8.32 -19.47
CA LEU A 34 0.11 -8.08 -19.23
C LEU A 34 -0.09 -7.58 -17.79
N ALA A 35 -0.47 -6.33 -17.61
CA ALA A 35 -0.89 -5.85 -16.30
C ALA A 35 -2.33 -6.31 -15.98
N VAL A 36 -2.56 -6.72 -14.74
CA VAL A 36 -3.89 -7.01 -14.21
C VAL A 36 -4.17 -6.06 -13.06
N VAL A 37 -5.10 -5.14 -13.27
CA VAL A 37 -5.46 -4.09 -12.32
C VAL A 37 -6.89 -4.26 -11.82
N GLY A 38 -7.21 -3.69 -10.67
CA GLY A 38 -8.55 -3.73 -10.07
C GLY A 38 -8.49 -3.42 -8.59
N GLU A 39 -9.62 -3.14 -7.96
CA GLU A 39 -9.72 -2.90 -6.52
C GLU A 39 -9.37 -4.15 -5.69
N ASN A 40 -9.15 -3.95 -4.37
CA ASN A 40 -9.03 -5.08 -3.46
C ASN A 40 -10.35 -5.85 -3.41
N GLY A 41 -10.27 -7.18 -3.54
CA GLY A 41 -11.46 -8.02 -3.67
C GLY A 41 -11.98 -8.19 -5.10
N ALA A 42 -11.39 -7.55 -6.11
CA ALA A 42 -11.79 -7.70 -7.52
C ALA A 42 -11.51 -9.12 -8.09
N GLY A 43 -10.83 -9.99 -7.35
CA GLY A 43 -10.55 -11.37 -7.78
C GLY A 43 -9.13 -11.60 -8.29
N LYS A 44 -8.25 -10.58 -8.34
CA LYS A 44 -6.88 -10.69 -8.90
C LYS A 44 -6.08 -11.84 -8.30
N SER A 45 -5.89 -11.85 -6.98
CA SER A 45 -5.12 -12.90 -6.30
C SER A 45 -5.78 -14.27 -6.39
N THR A 46 -7.11 -14.35 -6.49
CA THR A 46 -7.83 -15.61 -6.74
C THR A 46 -7.51 -16.16 -8.12
N LEU A 47 -7.52 -15.30 -9.14
CA LEU A 47 -7.15 -15.66 -10.51
C LEU A 47 -5.71 -16.17 -10.57
N MET A 48 -4.77 -15.46 -9.92
CA MET A 48 -3.36 -15.86 -9.91
C MET A 48 -3.14 -17.20 -9.20
N LYS A 49 -3.86 -17.45 -8.09
CA LYS A 49 -3.82 -18.75 -7.40
C LYS A 49 -4.37 -19.88 -8.29
N ILE A 50 -5.32 -19.60 -9.16
CA ILE A 50 -5.83 -20.58 -10.15
C ILE A 50 -4.80 -20.83 -11.24
N LEU A 51 -4.21 -19.77 -11.82
CA LEU A 51 -3.20 -19.90 -12.88
C LEU A 51 -1.93 -20.59 -12.37
N SER A 52 -1.58 -20.43 -11.10
CA SER A 52 -0.44 -21.09 -10.46
C SER A 52 -0.76 -22.47 -9.88
N GLY A 53 -1.98 -22.99 -10.03
CA GLY A 53 -2.38 -24.31 -9.51
C GLY A 53 -2.62 -24.37 -7.99
N ALA A 54 -2.52 -23.23 -7.26
CA ALA A 54 -2.80 -23.18 -5.82
C ALA A 54 -4.30 -23.29 -5.50
N LEU A 55 -5.15 -23.01 -6.47
CA LEU A 55 -6.61 -23.18 -6.41
C LEU A 55 -7.12 -23.81 -7.70
N GLN A 56 -8.19 -24.62 -7.59
CA GLN A 56 -8.90 -25.13 -8.75
C GLN A 56 -10.04 -24.18 -9.11
N PRO A 57 -10.27 -23.89 -10.43
CA PRO A 57 -11.50 -23.23 -10.84
C PRO A 57 -12.71 -24.17 -10.65
N ASP A 58 -13.88 -23.60 -10.44
CA ASP A 58 -15.13 -24.37 -10.41
C ASP A 58 -15.68 -24.59 -11.81
N GLU A 59 -15.45 -23.62 -12.73
CA GLU A 59 -15.80 -23.68 -14.16
C GLU A 59 -14.68 -23.01 -14.97
N GLY A 60 -14.61 -23.37 -16.27
CA GLY A 60 -13.60 -22.86 -17.20
C GLY A 60 -12.33 -23.71 -17.22
N GLU A 61 -11.37 -23.29 -18.03
CA GLU A 61 -10.13 -24.03 -18.26
C GLU A 61 -8.92 -23.11 -18.41
N ILE A 62 -7.74 -23.65 -18.11
CA ILE A 62 -6.46 -23.02 -18.40
C ILE A 62 -5.89 -23.70 -19.66
N VAL A 63 -5.46 -22.91 -20.63
CA VAL A 63 -4.80 -23.40 -21.84
C VAL A 63 -3.36 -22.89 -21.84
N LEU A 64 -2.39 -23.81 -21.94
CA LEU A 64 -0.98 -23.51 -22.03
C LEU A 64 -0.43 -24.02 -23.37
N ARG A 65 0.12 -23.11 -24.20
CA ARG A 65 0.60 -23.42 -25.55
C ARG A 65 -0.44 -24.19 -26.39
N GLY A 66 -1.67 -23.70 -26.40
CA GLY A 66 -2.79 -24.28 -27.15
C GLY A 66 -3.34 -25.60 -26.57
N ARG A 67 -2.85 -26.10 -25.44
CA ARG A 67 -3.32 -27.34 -24.82
C ARG A 67 -4.01 -27.04 -23.48
N PRO A 68 -5.22 -27.56 -23.24
CA PRO A 68 -5.84 -27.50 -21.93
C PRO A 68 -4.98 -28.19 -20.88
N VAL A 69 -4.77 -27.53 -19.74
CA VAL A 69 -4.00 -28.04 -18.62
C VAL A 69 -4.77 -27.89 -17.31
N ARG A 70 -4.51 -28.81 -16.40
CA ARG A 70 -5.07 -28.74 -15.03
C ARG A 70 -3.95 -29.07 -14.05
N PHE A 71 -3.67 -28.14 -13.16
CA PHE A 71 -2.62 -28.31 -12.14
C PHE A 71 -3.24 -28.73 -10.82
N SER A 72 -2.77 -29.79 -10.19
CA SER A 72 -3.24 -30.22 -8.87
C SER A 72 -2.61 -29.37 -7.73
N ASP A 73 -1.46 -28.80 -7.98
CA ASP A 73 -0.65 -28.02 -7.04
C ASP A 73 0.29 -27.04 -7.77
N PRO A 74 0.87 -26.05 -7.05
CA PRO A 74 1.79 -25.07 -7.66
C PRO A 74 3.09 -25.66 -8.23
N ARG A 75 3.52 -26.83 -7.77
CA ARG A 75 4.71 -27.50 -8.28
C ARG A 75 4.49 -27.96 -9.71
N GLN A 76 3.34 -28.55 -10.01
CA GLN A 76 2.99 -28.93 -11.37
C GLN A 76 2.94 -27.72 -12.32
N ALA A 77 2.36 -26.60 -11.90
CA ALA A 77 2.36 -25.38 -12.71
C ALA A 77 3.80 -24.91 -13.02
N LEU A 78 4.67 -24.96 -12.01
CA LEU A 78 6.08 -24.59 -12.15
C LEU A 78 6.85 -25.54 -13.07
N GLU A 79 6.60 -26.86 -13.01
CA GLU A 79 7.17 -27.87 -13.93
C GLU A 79 6.71 -27.64 -15.38
N HIS A 80 5.56 -27.02 -15.59
CA HIS A 80 5.06 -26.59 -16.90
C HIS A 80 5.54 -25.20 -17.32
N GLY A 81 6.37 -24.56 -16.51
CA GLY A 81 6.98 -23.26 -16.80
C GLY A 81 6.15 -22.05 -16.34
N ILE A 82 5.21 -22.19 -15.42
CA ILE A 82 4.46 -21.08 -14.81
C ILE A 82 5.02 -20.85 -13.41
N GLY A 83 5.75 -19.73 -13.21
CA GLY A 83 6.25 -19.29 -11.91
C GLY A 83 5.38 -18.20 -11.33
N ILE A 84 5.25 -18.18 -10.01
CA ILE A 84 4.54 -17.11 -9.28
C ILE A 84 5.40 -16.56 -8.16
N ILE A 85 5.35 -15.24 -8.00
CA ILE A 85 5.93 -14.49 -6.89
C ILE A 85 4.76 -13.83 -6.16
N TYR A 86 4.56 -14.23 -4.91
CA TYR A 86 3.49 -13.73 -4.07
C TYR A 86 3.84 -12.39 -3.44
N GLN A 87 2.84 -11.66 -2.97
CA GLN A 87 2.99 -10.41 -2.23
C GLN A 87 3.79 -10.60 -0.92
N GLU A 88 3.59 -11.73 -0.23
CA GLU A 88 4.39 -12.12 0.93
C GLU A 88 5.54 -13.01 0.48
N LEU A 89 6.76 -12.62 0.85
CA LEU A 89 7.97 -13.34 0.47
C LEU A 89 7.98 -14.76 1.07
N SER A 90 8.28 -15.76 0.23
CA SER A 90 8.29 -17.18 0.61
C SER A 90 9.70 -17.74 0.85
N VAL A 91 10.69 -16.85 1.06
CA VAL A 91 12.07 -17.24 1.39
C VAL A 91 12.21 -17.67 2.85
N ILE A 92 13.08 -18.64 3.12
CA ILE A 92 13.38 -19.13 4.46
C ILE A 92 14.60 -18.37 4.98
N ASP A 93 14.39 -17.49 5.95
CA ASP A 93 15.41 -16.59 6.50
C ASP A 93 16.64 -17.30 7.10
N ALA A 94 16.45 -18.50 7.66
CA ALA A 94 17.52 -19.28 8.29
C ALA A 94 18.45 -19.98 7.28
N LEU A 95 18.01 -20.15 6.05
CA LEU A 95 18.77 -20.81 4.99
C LEU A 95 19.60 -19.78 4.21
N SER A 96 20.67 -20.28 3.56
CA SER A 96 21.44 -19.50 2.60
C SER A 96 20.62 -19.17 1.34
N VAL A 97 21.10 -18.21 0.56
CA VAL A 97 20.49 -17.84 -0.73
C VAL A 97 20.49 -19.04 -1.68
N GLY A 98 21.60 -19.78 -1.79
CA GLY A 98 21.68 -20.96 -2.64
C GLY A 98 20.72 -22.08 -2.22
N GLU A 99 20.54 -22.32 -0.91
CA GLU A 99 19.55 -23.28 -0.42
C GLU A 99 18.13 -22.84 -0.76
N ASN A 100 17.82 -21.55 -0.65
CA ASN A 100 16.50 -21.01 -1.05
C ASN A 100 16.25 -21.16 -2.55
N LEU A 101 17.25 -20.95 -3.40
CA LEU A 101 17.12 -21.10 -4.86
C LEU A 101 16.83 -22.56 -5.26
N PHE A 102 17.44 -23.53 -4.57
CA PHE A 102 17.30 -24.95 -4.89
C PHE A 102 16.49 -25.73 -3.85
N LEU A 103 15.64 -25.05 -3.08
CA LEU A 103 14.80 -25.69 -2.07
C LEU A 103 13.95 -26.80 -2.69
N GLY A 104 14.04 -28.01 -2.11
CA GLY A 104 13.33 -29.21 -2.59
C GLY A 104 13.96 -29.89 -3.82
N ARG A 105 15.10 -29.37 -4.35
CA ARG A 105 15.81 -29.93 -5.53
C ARG A 105 17.31 -29.71 -5.46
N LEU A 106 17.87 -29.80 -4.26
CA LEU A 106 19.30 -29.72 -4.05
C LEU A 106 20.01 -30.83 -4.85
N PRO A 107 21.03 -30.51 -5.67
CA PRO A 107 21.72 -31.50 -6.51
C PRO A 107 22.43 -32.53 -5.63
N PRO A 108 22.23 -33.85 -5.88
CA PRO A 108 22.91 -34.90 -5.13
C PRO A 108 24.38 -34.98 -5.54
N ARG A 109 25.22 -35.27 -4.59
CA ARG A 109 26.66 -35.54 -4.84
C ARG A 109 26.83 -36.92 -5.45
N SER A 110 27.49 -36.99 -6.61
CA SER A 110 27.77 -38.26 -7.29
C SER A 110 28.57 -39.21 -6.40
N GLY A 111 28.10 -40.43 -6.31
CA GLY A 111 28.78 -41.52 -5.56
C GLY A 111 28.56 -41.52 -4.04
N VAL A 112 27.79 -40.58 -3.48
CA VAL A 112 27.52 -40.54 -2.04
C VAL A 112 26.00 -40.35 -1.80
N PRO A 113 25.27 -41.46 -1.54
CA PRO A 113 23.81 -41.38 -1.30
C PRO A 113 23.46 -40.45 -0.15
N GLY A 114 22.48 -39.54 -0.38
CA GLY A 114 22.02 -38.62 0.61
C GLY A 114 22.87 -37.35 0.84
N ALA A 115 24.05 -37.26 0.18
CA ALA A 115 24.87 -36.06 0.26
C ALA A 115 24.52 -35.04 -0.82
N VAL A 116 24.61 -33.76 -0.46
CA VAL A 116 24.38 -32.60 -1.36
C VAL A 116 25.72 -32.17 -1.99
N ASP A 117 25.68 -31.83 -3.27
CA ASP A 117 26.82 -31.24 -3.99
C ASP A 117 26.86 -29.73 -3.78
N TRP A 118 27.39 -29.29 -2.65
CA TRP A 118 27.44 -27.87 -2.29
C TRP A 118 28.22 -26.98 -3.28
N PRO A 119 29.38 -27.39 -3.80
CA PRO A 119 30.07 -26.63 -4.83
C PRO A 119 29.22 -26.38 -6.05
N ARG A 120 28.42 -27.33 -6.48
CA ARG A 120 27.49 -27.21 -7.57
C ARG A 120 26.33 -26.28 -7.22
N VAL A 121 25.75 -26.38 -6.00
CA VAL A 121 24.72 -25.46 -5.50
C VAL A 121 25.19 -24.01 -5.60
N TRP A 122 26.40 -23.72 -5.08
CA TRP A 122 26.92 -22.35 -5.08
C TRP A 122 27.23 -21.84 -6.49
N HIS A 123 27.76 -22.67 -7.35
CA HIS A 123 28.07 -22.30 -8.73
C HIS A 123 26.80 -22.01 -9.53
N GLU A 124 25.82 -22.88 -9.52
CA GLU A 124 24.55 -22.69 -10.23
C GLU A 124 23.76 -21.52 -9.65
N ALA A 125 23.76 -21.36 -8.33
CA ALA A 125 23.14 -20.21 -7.67
C ALA A 125 23.75 -18.88 -8.13
N ALA A 126 25.08 -18.79 -8.19
CA ALA A 126 25.76 -17.59 -8.67
C ALA A 126 25.40 -17.26 -10.12
N GLN A 127 25.27 -18.27 -11.00
CA GLN A 127 24.84 -18.07 -12.38
C GLN A 127 23.41 -17.51 -12.48
N VAL A 128 22.48 -18.06 -11.70
CA VAL A 128 21.09 -17.61 -11.71
C VAL A 128 20.98 -16.19 -11.15
N LEU A 129 21.70 -15.90 -10.06
CA LEU A 129 21.74 -14.53 -9.48
C LEU A 129 22.33 -13.51 -10.46
N ALA A 130 23.36 -13.89 -11.22
CA ALA A 130 23.93 -13.02 -12.25
C ALA A 130 22.92 -12.70 -13.38
N ARG A 131 22.06 -13.67 -13.78
CA ARG A 131 21.00 -13.45 -14.79
C ARG A 131 19.99 -12.39 -14.36
N VAL A 132 19.70 -12.28 -13.06
CA VAL A 132 18.81 -11.23 -12.50
C VAL A 132 19.58 -10.00 -12.03
N GLY A 133 20.88 -9.89 -12.35
CA GLY A 133 21.69 -8.75 -11.95
C GLY A 133 21.80 -8.55 -10.43
N ALA A 134 21.64 -9.62 -9.63
CA ALA A 134 21.69 -9.58 -8.17
C ALA A 134 23.14 -9.89 -7.68
N PRO A 135 23.90 -8.91 -7.19
CA PRO A 135 25.24 -9.12 -6.64
C PRO A 135 25.13 -9.63 -5.19
N ILE A 136 24.62 -10.86 -5.05
CA ILE A 136 24.38 -11.51 -3.75
C ILE A 136 25.27 -12.76 -3.66
N ASP A 137 25.96 -12.95 -2.53
CA ASP A 137 26.70 -14.18 -2.28
C ASP A 137 25.71 -15.34 -2.04
N PRO A 138 25.76 -16.41 -2.84
CA PRO A 138 24.90 -17.58 -2.64
C PRO A 138 25.01 -18.24 -1.26
N ARG A 139 26.11 -18.06 -0.57
CA ARG A 139 26.39 -18.68 0.73
C ARG A 139 25.83 -17.92 1.91
N GLN A 140 25.51 -16.61 1.74
CA GLN A 140 25.02 -15.81 2.85
C GLN A 140 23.59 -16.18 3.26
N PRO A 141 23.25 -16.12 4.56
CA PRO A 141 21.89 -16.34 5.05
C PRO A 141 20.93 -15.24 4.56
N VAL A 142 19.72 -15.64 4.16
CA VAL A 142 18.69 -14.73 3.65
C VAL A 142 18.23 -13.69 4.69
N ARG A 143 18.31 -13.99 5.99
CA ARG A 143 17.96 -13.07 7.07
C ARG A 143 18.73 -11.74 7.05
N GLY A 144 19.93 -11.71 6.45
CA GLY A 144 20.76 -10.51 6.32
C GLY A 144 20.46 -9.65 5.09
N LEU A 145 19.53 -10.08 4.23
CA LEU A 145 19.18 -9.38 3.01
C LEU A 145 18.13 -8.31 3.24
N SER A 146 18.19 -7.23 2.47
CA SER A 146 17.08 -6.27 2.36
C SER A 146 15.85 -6.94 1.71
N ILE A 147 14.68 -6.33 1.86
CA ILE A 147 13.43 -6.83 1.24
C ILE A 147 13.59 -6.94 -0.28
N ALA A 148 14.20 -5.93 -0.92
CA ALA A 148 14.48 -5.94 -2.35
C ALA A 148 15.40 -7.10 -2.76
N GLN A 149 16.45 -7.35 -1.99
CA GLN A 149 17.35 -8.49 -2.25
C GLN A 149 16.63 -9.85 -2.08
N LYS A 150 15.76 -9.97 -1.07
CA LYS A 150 14.92 -11.17 -0.90
C LYS A 150 14.00 -11.39 -2.09
N GLN A 151 13.43 -10.32 -2.63
CA GLN A 151 12.62 -10.36 -3.84
C GLN A 151 13.40 -10.83 -5.06
N LEU A 152 14.64 -10.34 -5.24
CA LEU A 152 15.52 -10.82 -6.31
C LEU A 152 15.86 -12.31 -6.16
N VAL A 153 15.99 -12.82 -4.93
CA VAL A 153 16.17 -14.25 -4.67
C VAL A 153 14.94 -15.05 -5.11
N GLU A 154 13.73 -14.56 -4.88
CA GLU A 154 12.51 -15.24 -5.36
C GLU A 154 12.40 -15.26 -6.88
N ILE A 155 12.71 -14.13 -7.53
CA ILE A 155 12.74 -14.06 -9.00
C ILE A 155 13.81 -15.04 -9.54
N ALA A 156 15.00 -15.03 -8.96
CA ALA A 156 16.06 -15.97 -9.31
C ALA A 156 15.64 -17.43 -9.11
N ARG A 157 14.93 -17.75 -8.01
CA ARG A 157 14.37 -19.08 -7.77
C ARG A 157 13.41 -19.52 -8.85
N ALA A 158 12.47 -18.64 -9.26
CA ALA A 158 11.56 -18.94 -10.36
C ALA A 158 12.32 -19.18 -11.66
N LEU A 159 13.25 -18.30 -12.03
CA LEU A 159 14.03 -18.40 -13.26
C LEU A 159 15.01 -19.59 -13.31
N SER A 160 15.38 -20.15 -12.15
CA SER A 160 16.19 -21.37 -12.10
C SER A 160 15.44 -22.62 -12.57
N GLN A 161 14.13 -22.50 -12.92
CA GLN A 161 13.27 -23.61 -13.31
C GLN A 161 12.68 -23.46 -14.74
N ASP A 162 13.37 -22.75 -15.63
CA ASP A 162 12.95 -22.52 -17.04
C ASP A 162 11.54 -21.97 -17.18
N VAL A 163 11.20 -20.99 -16.33
CA VAL A 163 9.88 -20.33 -16.33
C VAL A 163 9.67 -19.58 -17.63
N ARG A 164 8.53 -19.81 -18.25
CA ARG A 164 8.05 -19.16 -19.50
C ARG A 164 6.96 -18.14 -19.26
N VAL A 165 6.22 -18.31 -18.18
CA VAL A 165 5.21 -17.36 -17.70
C VAL A 165 5.53 -17.01 -16.25
N LEU A 166 5.81 -15.75 -15.99
CA LEU A 166 6.10 -15.24 -14.64
C LEU A 166 4.94 -14.38 -14.16
N ILE A 167 4.34 -14.76 -13.04
CA ILE A 167 3.27 -14.02 -12.38
C ILE A 167 3.85 -13.29 -11.19
N LEU A 168 3.60 -11.97 -11.07
CA LEU A 168 4.04 -11.15 -9.94
C LEU A 168 2.82 -10.49 -9.29
N ASP A 169 2.60 -10.76 -8.00
CA ASP A 169 1.50 -10.19 -7.21
C ASP A 169 2.00 -9.06 -6.31
N GLU A 170 1.79 -7.81 -6.73
CA GLU A 170 2.20 -6.58 -6.05
C GLU A 170 3.68 -6.55 -5.61
N PRO A 171 4.64 -6.81 -6.51
CA PRO A 171 6.04 -7.05 -6.13
C PRO A 171 6.76 -5.80 -5.59
N THR A 172 6.20 -4.61 -5.75
CA THR A 172 6.82 -3.33 -5.36
C THR A 172 6.29 -2.75 -4.06
N SER A 173 5.37 -3.45 -3.39
CA SER A 173 4.65 -2.94 -2.21
C SER A 173 5.57 -2.51 -1.04
N ALA A 174 6.77 -3.09 -0.95
CA ALA A 174 7.76 -2.81 0.09
C ALA A 174 9.10 -2.27 -0.46
N LEU A 175 9.15 -1.86 -1.74
CA LEU A 175 10.35 -1.37 -2.41
C LEU A 175 10.41 0.15 -2.46
N SER A 176 11.61 0.70 -2.39
CA SER A 176 11.90 2.10 -2.72
C SER A 176 11.76 2.34 -4.24
N LEU A 177 11.72 3.61 -4.66
CA LEU A 177 11.66 3.97 -6.08
C LEU A 177 12.86 3.41 -6.87
N GLN A 178 14.07 3.52 -6.34
CA GLN A 178 15.28 3.00 -7.00
C GLN A 178 15.25 1.47 -7.13
N GLU A 179 14.77 0.76 -6.10
CA GLU A 179 14.62 -0.69 -6.13
C GLU A 179 13.54 -1.12 -7.12
N THR A 180 12.46 -0.35 -7.23
CA THR A 180 11.38 -0.57 -8.22
C THR A 180 11.89 -0.41 -9.65
N GLU A 181 12.65 0.65 -9.94
CA GLU A 181 13.27 0.86 -11.26
C GLU A 181 14.18 -0.29 -11.64
N ARG A 182 15.02 -0.74 -10.70
CA ARG A 182 15.88 -1.91 -10.93
C ARG A 182 15.10 -3.19 -11.20
N LEU A 183 14.02 -3.42 -10.47
CA LEU A 183 13.11 -4.54 -10.75
C LEU A 183 12.54 -4.44 -12.18
N PHE A 184 12.13 -3.26 -12.61
CA PHE A 184 11.60 -3.05 -13.96
C PHE A 184 12.63 -3.31 -15.06
N GLU A 185 13.89 -2.95 -14.85
CA GLU A 185 14.99 -3.30 -15.77
C GLU A 185 15.12 -4.82 -15.93
N ILE A 186 15.06 -5.56 -14.82
CA ILE A 186 15.11 -7.04 -14.83
C ILE A 186 13.91 -7.61 -15.58
N LEU A 187 12.70 -7.12 -15.31
CA LEU A 187 11.47 -7.59 -15.96
C LEU A 187 11.50 -7.29 -17.48
N ARG A 188 12.00 -6.13 -17.89
CA ARG A 188 12.21 -5.81 -19.32
C ARG A 188 13.23 -6.74 -19.96
N GLY A 189 14.30 -7.08 -19.25
CA GLY A 189 15.29 -8.07 -19.71
C GLY A 189 14.69 -9.47 -19.90
N LEU A 190 13.84 -9.94 -18.98
CA LEU A 190 13.13 -11.20 -19.09
C LEU A 190 12.11 -11.21 -20.24
N ARG A 191 11.36 -10.13 -20.39
CA ARG A 191 10.48 -9.93 -21.53
C ARG A 191 11.23 -10.06 -22.86
N ALA A 192 12.39 -9.40 -22.99
CA ALA A 192 13.22 -9.48 -24.19
C ALA A 192 13.73 -10.90 -24.48
N GLN A 193 13.85 -11.77 -23.46
CA GLN A 193 14.18 -13.19 -23.58
C GLN A 193 12.95 -14.06 -23.92
N GLY A 194 11.76 -13.46 -24.13
CA GLY A 194 10.53 -14.16 -24.49
C GLY A 194 9.71 -14.67 -23.31
N VAL A 195 10.06 -14.32 -22.07
CA VAL A 195 9.24 -14.65 -20.90
C VAL A 195 7.96 -13.79 -20.93
N ALA A 196 6.80 -14.43 -20.83
CA ALA A 196 5.52 -13.75 -20.65
C ALA A 196 5.37 -13.34 -19.18
N ILE A 197 4.93 -12.11 -18.92
CA ILE A 197 4.83 -11.57 -17.57
C ILE A 197 3.38 -11.16 -17.30
N ILE A 198 2.80 -11.67 -16.20
CA ILE A 198 1.53 -11.17 -15.66
C ILE A 198 1.86 -10.36 -14.42
N TYR A 199 1.63 -9.04 -14.50
CA TYR A 199 2.02 -8.08 -13.47
C TYR A 199 0.79 -7.52 -12.78
N ILE A 200 0.62 -7.83 -11.49
CA ILE A 200 -0.48 -7.28 -10.70
C ILE A 200 0.03 -6.09 -9.92
N SER A 201 -0.64 -4.97 -10.08
CA SER A 201 -0.41 -3.77 -9.28
C SER A 201 -1.69 -2.97 -9.14
N HIS A 202 -1.81 -2.24 -8.05
CA HIS A 202 -2.79 -1.18 -7.87
C HIS A 202 -2.21 0.22 -8.15
N ARG A 203 -0.89 0.30 -8.43
CA ARG A 203 -0.17 1.53 -8.77
C ARG A 203 -0.15 1.71 -10.28
N LEU A 204 -0.96 2.64 -10.78
CA LEU A 204 -1.09 2.85 -12.23
C LEU A 204 0.21 3.33 -12.87
N GLU A 205 1.05 4.09 -12.15
CA GLU A 205 2.37 4.53 -12.61
C GLU A 205 3.24 3.34 -13.04
N GLU A 206 3.23 2.26 -12.26
CA GLU A 206 3.96 1.02 -12.56
C GLU A 206 3.42 0.34 -13.82
N VAL A 207 2.09 0.31 -13.95
CA VAL A 207 1.40 -0.27 -15.11
C VAL A 207 1.78 0.47 -16.39
N PHE A 208 1.74 1.81 -16.38
CA PHE A 208 2.14 2.62 -17.53
C PHE A 208 3.64 2.52 -17.86
N ALA A 209 4.50 2.29 -16.85
CA ALA A 209 5.95 2.18 -17.04
C ALA A 209 6.39 0.82 -17.62
N LEU A 210 5.61 -0.25 -17.40
CA LEU A 210 6.07 -1.62 -17.66
C LEU A 210 5.20 -2.40 -18.66
N ALA A 211 3.86 -2.22 -18.65
CA ALA A 211 2.94 -3.08 -19.36
C ALA A 211 2.82 -2.78 -20.86
N ASP A 212 2.51 -3.81 -21.65
CA ASP A 212 2.09 -3.71 -23.05
C ASP A 212 0.57 -3.60 -23.18
N ARG A 213 -0.13 -4.38 -22.35
CA ARG A 213 -1.60 -4.41 -22.26
C ARG A 213 -2.01 -4.41 -20.80
N VAL A 214 -3.21 -3.89 -20.55
CA VAL A 214 -3.80 -3.87 -19.20
C VAL A 214 -5.20 -4.50 -19.25
N THR A 215 -5.44 -5.45 -18.35
CA THR A 215 -6.75 -6.06 -18.09
C THR A 215 -7.28 -5.51 -16.77
N VAL A 216 -8.50 -4.97 -16.82
CA VAL A 216 -9.18 -4.46 -15.61
C VAL A 216 -10.15 -5.50 -15.09
N LEU A 217 -9.94 -5.92 -13.84
CA LEU A 217 -10.88 -6.75 -13.08
C LEU A 217 -11.70 -5.88 -12.14
N ARG A 218 -13.01 -6.12 -12.09
CA ARG A 218 -13.93 -5.52 -11.11
C ARG A 218 -15.03 -6.51 -10.76
N ASP A 219 -15.30 -6.67 -9.46
CA ASP A 219 -16.36 -7.56 -8.93
C ASP A 219 -16.29 -8.99 -9.50
N GLY A 220 -15.08 -9.53 -9.65
CA GLY A 220 -14.83 -10.88 -10.17
C GLY A 220 -14.98 -11.03 -11.69
N ARG A 221 -15.14 -9.95 -12.46
CA ARG A 221 -15.31 -9.96 -13.94
C ARG A 221 -14.25 -9.12 -14.63
N VAL A 222 -13.90 -9.47 -15.85
CA VAL A 222 -13.11 -8.61 -16.74
C VAL A 222 -14.00 -7.49 -17.28
N VAL A 223 -13.68 -6.25 -16.96
CA VAL A 223 -14.37 -5.05 -17.48
C VAL A 223 -13.87 -4.71 -18.89
N GLY A 224 -12.58 -4.93 -19.14
CA GLY A 224 -11.96 -4.72 -20.43
C GLY A 224 -10.47 -5.00 -20.42
N THR A 225 -9.91 -5.17 -21.62
CA THR A 225 -8.46 -5.30 -21.84
C THR A 225 -8.08 -4.31 -22.95
N LEU A 226 -7.08 -3.47 -22.67
CA LEU A 226 -6.63 -2.40 -23.56
C LEU A 226 -5.12 -2.49 -23.81
N PRO A 227 -4.62 -2.14 -25.00
CA PRO A 227 -3.22 -1.79 -25.20
C PRO A 227 -2.86 -0.59 -24.28
N ILE A 228 -1.67 -0.59 -23.71
CA ILE A 228 -1.29 0.48 -22.78
C ILE A 228 -1.25 1.87 -23.44
N GLY A 229 -0.93 1.93 -24.73
CA GLY A 229 -0.92 3.17 -25.51
C GLY A 229 -2.31 3.80 -25.74
N GLU A 230 -3.39 3.03 -25.55
CA GLU A 230 -4.78 3.50 -25.63
C GLU A 230 -5.38 3.77 -24.26
N ALA A 231 -4.71 3.32 -23.19
CA ALA A 231 -5.16 3.48 -21.83
C ALA A 231 -4.86 4.90 -21.32
N THR A 232 -5.80 5.51 -20.62
CA THR A 232 -5.58 6.72 -19.86
C THR A 232 -5.73 6.41 -18.36
N ARG A 233 -5.03 7.16 -17.50
CA ARG A 233 -5.13 6.99 -16.04
C ARG A 233 -6.60 7.05 -15.58
N ASP A 234 -7.30 8.08 -16.03
CA ASP A 234 -8.71 8.30 -15.68
C ASP A 234 -9.63 7.22 -16.26
N GLY A 235 -9.32 6.72 -17.44
CA GLY A 235 -10.05 5.62 -18.07
C GLY A 235 -9.93 4.33 -17.27
N LEU A 236 -8.69 3.97 -16.87
CA LEU A 236 -8.46 2.78 -16.05
C LEU A 236 -9.13 2.89 -14.68
N ILE A 237 -9.04 4.05 -14.02
CA ILE A 237 -9.70 4.26 -12.73
C ILE A 237 -11.21 4.13 -12.88
N ARG A 238 -11.83 4.72 -13.91
CA ARG A 238 -13.27 4.55 -14.19
C ARG A 238 -13.65 3.09 -14.38
N MET A 239 -12.84 2.32 -15.11
CA MET A 239 -13.10 0.89 -15.30
C MET A 239 -12.96 0.10 -13.99
N MET A 240 -11.96 0.43 -13.15
CA MET A 240 -11.71 -0.23 -11.85
C MET A 240 -12.82 0.06 -10.83
N VAL A 241 -13.23 1.32 -10.70
CA VAL A 241 -14.17 1.79 -9.66
C VAL A 241 -15.62 1.73 -10.12
N GLY A 242 -15.89 1.89 -11.42
CA GLY A 242 -17.24 1.84 -11.98
C GLY A 242 -18.12 3.06 -11.70
N ARG A 243 -17.54 4.13 -11.18
CA ARG A 243 -18.21 5.41 -10.89
C ARG A 243 -17.41 6.57 -11.48
N ASP A 244 -18.07 7.69 -11.74
CA ASP A 244 -17.40 8.89 -12.26
C ASP A 244 -16.33 9.42 -11.31
N LEU A 245 -15.17 9.76 -11.86
CA LEU A 245 -14.02 10.35 -11.15
C LEU A 245 -14.31 11.71 -10.52
N SER A 246 -15.37 12.40 -10.93
CA SER A 246 -15.82 13.63 -10.27
C SER A 246 -16.16 13.44 -8.79
N ALA A 247 -16.43 12.18 -8.36
CA ALA A 247 -16.57 11.81 -6.96
C ALA A 247 -15.22 11.46 -6.28
N TYR A 248 -14.13 11.35 -7.04
CA TYR A 248 -12.83 10.89 -6.53
C TYR A 248 -12.05 11.99 -5.82
N PHE A 249 -12.14 13.21 -6.34
CA PHE A 249 -11.56 14.41 -5.75
C PHE A 249 -12.65 15.44 -5.54
N ARG A 250 -13.45 15.24 -4.49
CA ARG A 250 -14.37 16.28 -4.05
C ARG A 250 -13.55 17.49 -3.62
N GLU A 251 -13.70 18.59 -4.34
CA GLU A 251 -13.11 19.86 -3.91
C GLU A 251 -13.60 20.20 -2.51
N VAL A 252 -12.64 20.45 -1.63
CA VAL A 252 -12.93 20.91 -0.28
C VAL A 252 -13.43 22.36 -0.40
N GLN A 253 -14.69 22.59 -0.05
CA GLN A 253 -15.36 23.91 -0.17
C GLN A 253 -15.30 24.72 1.12
N SER A 254 -14.60 24.23 2.16
CA SER A 254 -14.45 24.99 3.41
C SER A 254 -13.51 26.18 3.22
N SER A 255 -13.78 27.26 3.97
CA SER A 255 -12.90 28.41 4.06
C SER A 255 -12.13 28.39 5.37
N PRO A 256 -10.79 28.63 5.36
CA PRO A 256 -9.98 28.69 6.58
C PRO A 256 -10.50 29.71 7.58
N GLY A 257 -10.81 29.27 8.79
CA GLY A 257 -11.28 30.11 9.90
C GLY A 257 -10.16 30.58 10.83
N VAL A 258 -10.45 30.59 12.14
CA VAL A 258 -9.48 30.99 13.18
C VAL A 258 -8.38 29.92 13.34
N PRO A 259 -7.15 30.32 13.74
CA PRO A 259 -6.07 29.36 14.04
C PRO A 259 -6.50 28.39 15.15
N ARG A 260 -6.32 27.08 14.90
CA ARG A 260 -6.54 26.01 15.87
C ARG A 260 -5.24 25.43 16.40
N LEU A 261 -4.25 25.28 15.54
CA LEU A 261 -2.91 24.84 15.87
C LEU A 261 -1.92 25.87 15.33
N GLU A 262 -1.05 26.38 16.18
CA GLU A 262 0.11 27.16 15.78
C GLU A 262 1.36 26.52 16.35
N VAL A 263 2.38 26.41 15.54
CA VAL A 263 3.71 25.88 15.89
C VAL A 263 4.71 26.96 15.58
N ARG A 264 5.56 27.30 16.53
CA ARG A 264 6.54 28.39 16.40
C ARG A 264 7.93 27.89 16.77
N GLY A 265 8.86 27.90 15.83
CA GLY A 265 10.24 27.58 16.04
C GLY A 265 10.52 26.18 16.62
N LEU A 266 9.68 25.20 16.31
CA LEU A 266 9.80 23.84 16.84
C LEU A 266 11.08 23.19 16.36
N ALA A 267 11.87 22.70 17.30
CA ALA A 267 13.13 22.01 17.03
C ALA A 267 13.25 20.72 17.84
N ARG A 268 13.89 19.73 17.23
CA ARG A 268 14.32 18.47 17.83
C ARG A 268 15.70 18.12 17.31
N ALA A 269 16.66 17.95 18.19
CA ALA A 269 18.06 17.75 17.84
C ALA A 269 18.25 16.61 16.82
N GLY A 270 18.97 16.93 15.74
CA GLY A 270 19.27 15.98 14.66
C GLY A 270 18.13 15.66 13.70
N VAL A 271 16.89 16.20 13.92
CA VAL A 271 15.70 15.78 13.16
C VAL A 271 14.89 16.96 12.65
N LEU A 272 14.55 17.95 13.51
CA LEU A 272 13.72 19.10 13.15
C LEU A 272 14.43 20.40 13.51
N TYR A 273 14.33 21.40 12.64
CA TYR A 273 15.04 22.65 12.77
C TYR A 273 14.14 23.85 12.44
N ASP A 274 13.71 24.58 13.48
CA ASP A 274 12.96 25.84 13.37
C ASP A 274 11.67 25.70 12.52
N VAL A 275 10.86 24.69 12.84
CA VAL A 275 9.62 24.41 12.13
C VAL A 275 8.52 25.32 12.65
N SER A 276 7.92 26.14 11.77
CA SER A 276 6.78 27.01 12.10
C SER A 276 5.64 26.79 11.11
N LEU A 277 4.42 26.57 11.61
CA LEU A 277 3.24 26.39 10.81
C LEU A 277 1.96 26.76 11.57
N THR A 278 0.89 27.00 10.85
CA THR A 278 -0.43 27.24 11.44
C THR A 278 -1.44 26.35 10.71
N VAL A 279 -2.40 25.78 11.43
CA VAL A 279 -3.57 25.09 10.85
C VAL A 279 -4.83 25.71 11.40
N ARG A 280 -5.72 26.15 10.50
CA ARG A 280 -6.94 26.89 10.86
C ARG A 280 -8.15 25.96 10.91
N ALA A 281 -9.20 26.40 11.59
CA ALA A 281 -10.49 25.69 11.57
C ALA A 281 -10.99 25.55 10.13
N GLY A 282 -11.42 24.35 9.74
CA GLY A 282 -11.90 24.07 8.38
C GLY A 282 -10.78 24.01 7.31
N GLU A 283 -9.53 24.11 7.71
CA GLU A 283 -8.39 24.09 6.79
C GLU A 283 -7.76 22.68 6.71
N ILE A 284 -7.42 22.26 5.50
CA ILE A 284 -6.53 21.15 5.25
C ILE A 284 -5.19 21.72 4.81
N VAL A 285 -4.17 21.58 5.64
CA VAL A 285 -2.78 21.92 5.32
C VAL A 285 -2.09 20.65 4.88
N GLY A 286 -1.64 20.58 3.63
CA GLY A 286 -0.84 19.48 3.10
C GLY A 286 0.63 19.62 3.50
N LEU A 287 1.24 18.57 3.96
CA LEU A 287 2.66 18.51 4.28
C LEU A 287 3.36 17.52 3.33
N ALA A 288 4.00 18.08 2.30
CA ALA A 288 4.75 17.35 1.28
C ALA A 288 6.25 17.27 1.63
N GLY A 289 6.96 16.33 1.03
CA GLY A 289 8.42 16.17 1.18
C GLY A 289 8.87 14.76 0.83
N LEU A 290 10.16 14.57 0.62
CA LEU A 290 10.73 13.24 0.36
C LEU A 290 10.71 12.37 1.62
N VAL A 291 10.90 11.07 1.45
CA VAL A 291 11.08 10.13 2.57
C VAL A 291 12.29 10.58 3.41
N GLY A 292 12.11 10.64 4.73
CA GLY A 292 13.13 11.15 5.65
C GLY A 292 13.21 12.68 5.75
N ALA A 293 12.26 13.44 5.18
CA ALA A 293 12.21 14.91 5.29
C ALA A 293 11.84 15.42 6.69
N GLY A 294 11.37 14.56 7.61
CA GLY A 294 10.99 14.93 8.97
C GLY A 294 9.48 15.08 9.20
N ARG A 295 8.65 14.67 8.24
CA ARG A 295 7.17 14.82 8.30
C ARG A 295 6.52 14.02 9.44
N THR A 296 6.79 12.74 9.49
CA THR A 296 6.29 11.83 10.56
C THR A 296 6.84 12.24 11.93
N GLU A 297 8.10 12.62 11.98
CA GLU A 297 8.73 13.10 13.22
C GLU A 297 8.08 14.38 13.74
N LEU A 298 7.70 15.30 12.86
CA LEU A 298 6.92 16.49 13.22
C LEU A 298 5.56 16.09 13.79
N ALA A 299 4.83 15.21 13.13
CA ALA A 299 3.53 14.69 13.60
C ALA A 299 3.65 14.05 15.00
N ARG A 300 4.69 13.24 15.21
CA ARG A 300 4.97 12.58 16.51
C ARG A 300 5.32 13.57 17.60
N CYS A 301 6.07 14.63 17.29
CA CYS A 301 6.34 15.73 18.23
C CYS A 301 5.05 16.47 18.61
N LEU A 302 4.21 16.82 17.64
CA LEU A 302 2.93 17.51 17.89
C LEU A 302 1.96 16.64 18.70
N PHE A 303 2.03 15.33 18.57
CA PHE A 303 1.21 14.39 19.34
C PHE A 303 1.86 13.98 20.68
N GLY A 304 3.08 14.45 20.99
CA GLY A 304 3.77 14.17 22.24
C GLY A 304 4.30 12.73 22.37
N VAL A 305 4.51 12.03 21.25
CA VAL A 305 5.22 10.74 21.21
C VAL A 305 6.72 10.98 21.35
N ASP A 306 7.22 11.98 20.62
CA ASP A 306 8.62 12.37 20.61
C ASP A 306 8.81 13.72 21.35
N PRO A 307 9.92 13.90 22.08
CA PRO A 307 10.18 15.14 22.80
C PRO A 307 10.50 16.30 21.86
N ILE A 308 10.24 17.52 22.32
CA ILE A 308 10.57 18.79 21.67
C ILE A 308 11.67 19.44 22.50
N ASP A 309 12.77 19.89 21.85
CA ASP A 309 13.89 20.54 22.53
C ASP A 309 13.71 22.08 22.60
N ALA A 310 13.07 22.69 21.59
CA ALA A 310 12.78 24.12 21.55
C ALA A 310 11.50 24.39 20.75
N GLY A 311 10.95 25.59 20.91
CA GLY A 311 9.75 26.05 20.23
C GLY A 311 8.49 25.99 21.09
N GLU A 312 7.38 26.46 20.53
CA GLU A 312 6.09 26.53 21.20
C GLU A 312 4.99 25.93 20.33
N ILE A 313 4.04 25.26 21.00
CA ILE A 313 2.78 24.81 20.41
C ILE A 313 1.65 25.61 21.05
N LEU A 314 0.77 26.23 20.24
CA LEU A 314 -0.43 26.88 20.70
C LEU A 314 -1.65 26.15 20.14
N VAL A 315 -2.63 25.92 21.01
CA VAL A 315 -3.94 25.37 20.64
C VAL A 315 -5.00 26.42 20.99
N ASP A 316 -5.80 26.82 20.00
CA ASP A 316 -6.76 27.93 20.13
C ASP A 316 -6.09 29.21 20.69
N GLY A 317 -4.88 29.54 20.23
CA GLY A 317 -4.11 30.72 20.66
C GLY A 317 -3.49 30.62 22.07
N ARG A 318 -3.61 29.47 22.76
CA ARG A 318 -3.06 29.28 24.12
C ARG A 318 -1.80 28.41 24.05
N PRO A 319 -0.67 28.88 24.62
CA PRO A 319 0.52 28.06 24.72
C PRO A 319 0.22 26.76 25.47
N THR A 320 0.61 25.66 24.87
CA THR A 320 0.25 24.32 25.33
C THR A 320 1.49 23.45 25.36
N ARG A 321 1.77 22.84 26.50
CA ARG A 321 2.87 21.88 26.63
C ARG A 321 2.34 20.46 26.47
N ILE A 322 2.87 19.74 25.49
CA ILE A 322 2.44 18.38 25.16
C ILE A 322 3.65 17.45 25.40
N ARG A 323 3.53 16.55 26.36
CA ARG A 323 4.59 15.59 26.73
C ARG A 323 4.18 14.13 26.51
N SER A 324 2.93 13.91 26.14
CA SER A 324 2.38 12.58 25.93
C SER A 324 1.17 12.61 24.99
N PRO A 325 0.85 11.52 24.30
CA PRO A 325 -0.37 11.38 23.49
C PRO A 325 -1.65 11.67 24.28
N ARG A 326 -1.67 11.31 25.58
CA ARG A 326 -2.80 11.59 26.46
C ARG A 326 -3.05 13.09 26.63
N GLU A 327 -1.98 13.87 26.84
CA GLU A 327 -2.07 15.33 26.93
C GLU A 327 -2.50 15.94 25.59
N ALA A 328 -1.95 15.46 24.46
CA ALA A 328 -2.37 15.90 23.13
C ALA A 328 -3.89 15.73 22.92
N VAL A 329 -4.42 14.54 23.24
CA VAL A 329 -5.86 14.25 23.17
C VAL A 329 -6.68 15.17 24.08
N GLN A 330 -6.21 15.46 25.30
CA GLN A 330 -6.90 16.40 26.21
C GLN A 330 -6.96 17.82 25.66
N HIS A 331 -5.95 18.24 24.89
CA HIS A 331 -5.93 19.54 24.21
C HIS A 331 -6.64 19.52 22.84
N GLY A 332 -7.18 18.35 22.44
CA GLY A 332 -7.93 18.19 21.20
C GLY A 332 -7.07 17.94 19.96
N ILE A 333 -5.82 17.51 20.12
CA ILE A 333 -4.96 17.08 19.02
C ILE A 333 -4.97 15.55 18.95
N VAL A 334 -5.19 14.97 17.76
CA VAL A 334 -5.14 13.54 17.55
C VAL A 334 -4.34 13.22 16.30
N LEU A 335 -3.55 12.16 16.38
CA LEU A 335 -2.76 11.60 15.28
C LEU A 335 -3.37 10.29 14.79
N VAL A 336 -3.57 10.18 13.49
CA VAL A 336 -3.77 8.93 12.76
C VAL A 336 -2.41 8.55 12.18
N PRO A 337 -1.78 7.47 12.66
CA PRO A 337 -0.41 7.12 12.29
C PRO A 337 -0.33 6.47 10.91
N GLU A 338 0.88 6.46 10.34
CA GLU A 338 1.22 5.84 9.06
C GLU A 338 0.95 4.33 9.06
N ASP A 339 1.44 3.61 10.09
CA ASP A 339 1.22 2.17 10.22
C ASP A 339 -0.03 1.87 11.05
N ARG A 340 -1.16 1.69 10.35
CA ARG A 340 -2.44 1.35 11.01
C ARG A 340 -2.41 0.02 11.75
N LYS A 341 -1.58 -0.96 11.33
CA LYS A 341 -1.55 -2.30 11.93
C LYS A 341 -0.74 -2.34 13.22
N LEU A 342 0.37 -1.62 13.27
CA LEU A 342 1.26 -1.60 14.42
C LEU A 342 0.86 -0.51 15.44
N GLU A 343 0.45 0.66 14.97
CA GLU A 343 0.21 1.84 15.82
C GLU A 343 -1.28 2.25 15.87
N GLY A 344 -2.00 2.00 14.77
CA GLY A 344 -3.37 2.45 14.58
C GLY A 344 -4.43 1.54 15.20
N LEU A 345 -4.24 0.24 15.26
CA LEU A 345 -5.25 -0.74 15.66
C LEU A 345 -4.69 -1.74 16.68
N VAL A 346 -5.58 -2.26 17.51
CA VAL A 346 -5.32 -3.49 18.27
C VAL A 346 -5.96 -4.63 17.47
N SER A 347 -5.15 -5.32 16.67
CA SER A 347 -5.61 -6.29 15.64
C SER A 347 -6.46 -7.43 16.19
N SER A 348 -6.25 -7.85 17.44
CA SER A 348 -7.00 -8.92 18.13
C SER A 348 -8.36 -8.48 18.63
N LEU A 349 -8.60 -7.18 18.79
CA LEU A 349 -9.84 -6.61 19.30
C LEU A 349 -10.88 -6.44 18.18
N SER A 350 -12.15 -6.34 18.60
CA SER A 350 -13.30 -6.10 17.72
C SER A 350 -13.34 -4.64 17.22
N VAL A 351 -14.22 -4.38 16.25
CA VAL A 351 -14.54 -3.02 15.77
C VAL A 351 -15.02 -2.15 16.94
N ARG A 352 -15.96 -2.65 17.76
CA ARG A 352 -16.46 -1.93 18.94
C ARG A 352 -15.34 -1.51 19.88
N GLU A 353 -14.49 -2.46 20.25
CA GLU A 353 -13.40 -2.22 21.21
C GLU A 353 -12.37 -1.24 20.64
N ASN A 354 -12.00 -1.36 19.36
CA ASN A 354 -11.07 -0.41 18.75
C ASN A 354 -11.63 1.02 18.71
N VAL A 355 -12.90 1.20 18.33
CA VAL A 355 -13.54 2.52 18.26
C VAL A 355 -13.63 3.18 19.65
N SER A 356 -13.98 2.39 20.68
CA SER A 356 -14.17 2.92 22.04
C SER A 356 -12.88 3.09 22.85
N LEU A 357 -11.76 2.46 22.42
CA LEU A 357 -10.50 2.35 23.18
C LEU A 357 -9.99 3.69 23.72
N SER A 358 -9.95 4.73 22.90
CA SER A 358 -9.42 6.04 23.29
C SER A 358 -10.32 6.81 24.24
N VAL A 359 -11.56 6.37 24.45
CA VAL A 359 -12.58 7.08 25.26
C VAL A 359 -13.21 6.19 26.34
N LEU A 360 -12.63 5.03 26.63
CA LEU A 360 -13.15 4.07 27.60
C LEU A 360 -13.47 4.70 28.96
N ALA A 361 -12.58 5.58 29.46
CA ALA A 361 -12.80 6.28 30.73
C ALA A 361 -14.08 7.14 30.73
N ARG A 362 -14.43 7.76 29.57
CA ARG A 362 -15.65 8.56 29.41
C ARG A 362 -16.91 7.68 29.32
N LEU A 363 -16.75 6.46 28.82
CA LEU A 363 -17.84 5.49 28.68
C LEU A 363 -18.05 4.64 29.95
N ALA A 364 -17.10 4.68 30.88
CA ALA A 364 -17.18 3.94 32.13
C ALA A 364 -18.23 4.49 33.08
N ARG A 365 -18.83 3.61 33.88
CA ARG A 365 -19.69 3.93 35.01
C ARG A 365 -19.11 3.25 36.24
N PHE A 366 -18.85 4.00 37.29
CA PHE A 366 -18.20 3.49 38.52
C PHE A 366 -16.88 2.75 38.26
N GLY A 367 -16.09 3.21 37.25
CA GLY A 367 -14.81 2.60 36.91
C GLY A 367 -14.90 1.42 35.94
N PHE A 368 -16.09 0.92 35.61
CA PHE A 368 -16.30 -0.19 34.69
C PHE A 368 -16.78 0.29 33.34
N PRO A 369 -16.15 -0.14 32.21
CA PRO A 369 -16.63 0.16 30.86
C PRO A 369 -18.08 -0.32 30.67
N SER A 370 -18.91 0.52 30.07
CA SER A 370 -20.29 0.17 29.76
C SER A 370 -20.40 -0.35 28.35
N ARG A 371 -20.57 -1.66 28.19
CA ARG A 371 -20.73 -2.31 26.87
C ARG A 371 -21.81 -1.65 26.02
N ARG A 372 -22.94 -1.32 26.60
CA ARG A 372 -24.04 -0.64 25.89
C ARG A 372 -23.58 0.71 25.29
N ARG A 373 -22.87 1.55 26.06
CA ARG A 373 -22.35 2.84 25.57
C ARG A 373 -21.28 2.66 24.49
N GLU A 374 -20.46 1.64 24.61
CA GLU A 374 -19.48 1.29 23.59
C GLU A 374 -20.17 0.87 22.29
N GLU A 375 -21.21 0.01 22.37
CA GLU A 375 -21.99 -0.42 21.21
C GLU A 375 -22.71 0.76 20.53
N GLU A 376 -23.32 1.65 21.32
CA GLU A 376 -23.98 2.87 20.81
C GLU A 376 -22.98 3.77 20.07
N LEU A 377 -21.82 4.01 20.67
CA LEU A 377 -20.73 4.81 20.05
C LEU A 377 -20.22 4.14 18.78
N ALA A 378 -19.85 2.87 18.82
CA ALA A 378 -19.30 2.15 17.69
C ALA A 378 -20.32 2.08 16.54
N ARG A 379 -21.60 1.82 16.84
CA ARG A 379 -22.68 1.80 15.84
C ARG A 379 -22.82 3.14 15.12
N SER A 380 -22.76 4.26 15.84
CA SER A 380 -22.84 5.59 15.24
C SER A 380 -21.69 5.86 14.27
N PHE A 381 -20.46 5.47 14.62
CA PHE A 381 -19.31 5.62 13.74
C PHE A 381 -19.34 4.66 12.56
N VAL A 382 -19.74 3.39 12.76
CA VAL A 382 -19.90 2.42 11.68
C VAL A 382 -20.88 2.92 10.63
N GLN A 383 -21.99 3.50 11.05
CA GLN A 383 -22.98 4.09 10.14
C GLN A 383 -22.47 5.35 9.46
N ARG A 384 -21.92 6.31 10.23
CA ARG A 384 -21.43 7.59 9.73
C ARG A 384 -20.32 7.43 8.70
N MET A 385 -19.36 6.53 8.98
CA MET A 385 -18.18 6.30 8.14
C MET A 385 -18.38 5.15 7.13
N ARG A 386 -19.60 4.58 7.08
CA ARG A 386 -19.93 3.45 6.20
C ARG A 386 -18.91 2.33 6.27
N ILE A 387 -18.54 1.92 7.51
CA ILE A 387 -17.63 0.80 7.73
C ILE A 387 -18.34 -0.50 7.39
N ARG A 388 -17.80 -1.22 6.42
CA ARG A 388 -18.36 -2.53 6.01
C ARG A 388 -17.86 -3.60 6.97
N THR A 389 -18.71 -4.02 7.88
CA THR A 389 -18.46 -5.08 8.85
C THR A 389 -19.72 -5.93 9.06
N PRO A 390 -19.63 -7.26 9.19
CA PRO A 390 -20.79 -8.12 9.47
C PRO A 390 -21.37 -7.89 10.88
N SER A 391 -20.55 -7.46 11.84
CA SER A 391 -20.96 -7.14 13.20
C SER A 391 -19.97 -6.21 13.89
N LEU A 392 -20.38 -5.58 15.01
CA LEU A 392 -19.48 -4.78 15.84
C LEU A 392 -18.42 -5.63 16.57
N GLU A 393 -18.69 -6.92 16.75
CA GLU A 393 -17.78 -7.89 17.39
C GLU A 393 -16.78 -8.53 16.40
N GLN A 394 -16.86 -8.19 15.11
CA GLN A 394 -15.87 -8.63 14.12
C GLN A 394 -14.49 -8.11 14.50
N ARG A 395 -13.50 -8.99 14.53
CA ARG A 395 -12.09 -8.59 14.74
C ARG A 395 -11.62 -7.74 13.57
N VAL A 396 -10.94 -6.62 13.87
CA VAL A 396 -10.49 -5.67 12.85
C VAL A 396 -9.46 -6.28 11.89
N LEU A 397 -8.73 -7.31 12.33
CA LEU A 397 -7.79 -8.05 11.47
C LEU A 397 -8.46 -8.63 10.22
N ASN A 398 -9.73 -8.99 10.30
CA ASN A 398 -10.50 -9.62 9.21
C ASN A 398 -11.19 -8.61 8.29
N LEU A 399 -11.00 -7.31 8.51
CA LEU A 399 -11.53 -6.26 7.64
C LEU A 399 -10.57 -5.95 6.50
N SER A 400 -11.11 -5.44 5.37
CA SER A 400 -10.28 -4.86 4.30
C SER A 400 -9.50 -3.65 4.80
N GLY A 401 -8.36 -3.34 4.14
CA GLY A 401 -7.50 -2.21 4.51
C GLY A 401 -8.25 -0.88 4.63
N GLY A 402 -9.16 -0.59 3.70
CA GLY A 402 -9.99 0.63 3.75
C GLY A 402 -10.94 0.66 4.95
N ASN A 403 -11.56 -0.48 5.32
CA ASN A 403 -12.40 -0.53 6.51
C ASN A 403 -11.59 -0.47 7.80
N GLN A 404 -10.38 -1.07 7.84
CA GLN A 404 -9.43 -0.88 8.94
C GLN A 404 -9.08 0.59 9.13
N GLN A 405 -8.77 1.31 8.05
CA GLN A 405 -8.46 2.75 8.10
C GLN A 405 -9.63 3.57 8.64
N LYS A 406 -10.85 3.27 8.23
CA LYS A 406 -12.05 3.90 8.77
C LYS A 406 -12.26 3.63 10.27
N VAL A 407 -11.89 2.44 10.76
CA VAL A 407 -11.90 2.14 12.21
C VAL A 407 -10.88 2.99 12.97
N VAL A 408 -9.66 3.19 12.42
CA VAL A 408 -8.65 4.07 13.02
C VAL A 408 -9.16 5.52 13.09
N LEU A 409 -9.73 6.01 11.99
CA LEU A 409 -10.35 7.34 11.94
C LEU A 409 -11.52 7.45 12.93
N ALA A 410 -12.38 6.44 13.04
CA ALA A 410 -13.49 6.41 14.00
C ALA A 410 -12.97 6.51 15.45
N ARG A 411 -11.90 5.76 15.79
CA ARG A 411 -11.24 5.85 17.10
C ARG A 411 -10.69 7.23 17.39
N ALA A 412 -10.06 7.86 16.40
CA ALA A 412 -9.54 9.22 16.50
C ALA A 412 -10.67 10.22 16.74
N LEU A 413 -11.72 10.17 15.92
CA LEU A 413 -12.87 11.07 15.98
C LEU A 413 -13.75 10.87 17.24
N ALA A 414 -13.75 9.67 17.82
CA ALA A 414 -14.46 9.41 19.08
C ALA A 414 -13.96 10.28 20.25
N THR A 415 -12.73 10.79 20.19
CA THR A 415 -12.18 11.73 21.18
C THR A 415 -12.70 13.15 21.01
N ASN A 416 -13.40 13.46 19.91
CA ASN A 416 -13.89 14.79 19.52
C ASN A 416 -12.75 15.82 19.34
N PRO A 417 -11.79 15.57 18.42
CA PRO A 417 -10.61 16.40 18.25
C PRO A 417 -10.97 17.76 17.61
N LYS A 418 -10.12 18.77 17.86
CA LYS A 418 -10.12 20.07 17.17
C LYS A 418 -9.13 20.08 16.01
N VAL A 419 -8.04 19.34 16.18
CA VAL A 419 -6.95 19.19 15.22
C VAL A 419 -6.75 17.70 14.94
N LEU A 420 -6.79 17.33 13.67
CA LEU A 420 -6.57 15.99 13.19
C LEU A 420 -5.29 15.94 12.34
N ILE A 421 -4.30 15.22 12.81
CA ILE A 421 -3.07 14.96 12.06
C ILE A 421 -3.24 13.60 11.39
N LEU A 422 -3.10 13.58 10.07
CA LEU A 422 -3.26 12.37 9.24
C LEU A 422 -1.89 12.08 8.60
N ASP A 423 -1.23 11.01 9.04
CA ASP A 423 0.04 10.59 8.47
C ASP A 423 -0.20 9.40 7.53
N GLU A 424 -0.01 9.62 6.22
CA GLU A 424 -0.25 8.67 5.13
C GLU A 424 -1.61 7.94 5.22
N PRO A 425 -2.75 8.67 5.33
CA PRO A 425 -4.04 8.07 5.67
C PRO A 425 -4.58 7.09 4.62
N THR A 426 -4.06 7.13 3.41
CA THR A 426 -4.49 6.28 2.29
C THR A 426 -3.45 5.22 1.90
N ARG A 427 -2.36 5.09 2.67
CA ARG A 427 -1.32 4.12 2.39
C ARG A 427 -1.82 2.68 2.51
N GLY A 428 -1.57 1.89 1.46
CA GLY A 428 -1.92 0.46 1.44
C GLY A 428 -3.42 0.17 1.48
N ILE A 429 -4.24 1.08 0.98
CA ILE A 429 -5.66 0.86 0.68
C ILE A 429 -5.89 0.97 -0.83
N ASP A 430 -6.97 0.32 -1.29
CA ASP A 430 -7.32 0.35 -2.71
C ASP A 430 -7.88 1.71 -3.14
N VAL A 431 -7.95 1.87 -4.47
CA VAL A 431 -8.35 3.13 -5.12
C VAL A 431 -9.74 3.59 -4.68
N GLY A 432 -10.73 2.67 -4.57
CA GLY A 432 -12.07 3.02 -4.13
C GLY A 432 -12.13 3.42 -2.65
N ALA A 433 -11.39 2.71 -1.79
CA ALA A 433 -11.29 3.06 -0.39
C ALA A 433 -10.57 4.41 -0.18
N LYS A 434 -9.58 4.77 -1.02
CA LYS A 434 -8.94 6.10 -0.99
C LYS A 434 -9.98 7.19 -1.21
N ALA A 435 -10.84 7.05 -2.24
CA ALA A 435 -11.90 8.04 -2.50
C ALA A 435 -12.86 8.21 -1.32
N GLU A 436 -13.24 7.10 -0.67
CA GLU A 436 -14.11 7.16 0.50
C GLU A 436 -13.44 7.86 1.68
N VAL A 437 -12.12 7.65 1.90
CA VAL A 437 -11.32 8.34 2.94
C VAL A 437 -11.17 9.83 2.60
N HIS A 438 -10.87 10.18 1.34
CA HIS A 438 -10.78 11.58 0.90
C HIS A 438 -12.10 12.33 1.09
N ALA A 439 -13.23 11.72 0.70
CA ALA A 439 -14.54 12.31 0.92
C ALA A 439 -14.82 12.56 2.41
N LEU A 440 -14.42 11.63 3.28
CA LEU A 440 -14.54 11.79 4.72
C LEU A 440 -13.66 12.92 5.26
N ILE A 441 -12.39 13.02 4.81
CA ILE A 441 -11.48 14.10 5.21
C ILE A 441 -12.05 15.47 4.79
N ALA A 442 -12.60 15.57 3.57
CA ALA A 442 -13.25 16.79 3.08
C ALA A 442 -14.47 17.16 3.95
N GLU A 443 -15.34 16.19 4.25
CA GLU A 443 -16.50 16.40 5.14
C GLU A 443 -16.07 16.88 6.53
N LEU A 444 -15.01 16.32 7.10
CA LEU A 444 -14.47 16.74 8.39
C LEU A 444 -13.98 18.19 8.37
N ALA A 445 -13.27 18.60 7.31
CA ALA A 445 -12.86 20.00 7.15
C ALA A 445 -14.07 20.93 7.02
N GLU A 446 -15.09 20.56 6.24
CA GLU A 446 -16.33 21.32 6.10
C GLU A 446 -17.07 21.49 7.44
N THR A 447 -16.93 20.56 8.38
CA THR A 447 -17.45 20.69 9.75
C THR A 447 -16.60 21.58 10.67
N GLY A 448 -15.52 22.20 10.16
CA GLY A 448 -14.66 23.13 10.91
C GLY A 448 -13.45 22.47 11.58
N MET A 449 -13.14 21.22 11.27
CA MET A 449 -11.96 20.55 11.79
C MET A 449 -10.68 21.08 11.14
N ALA A 450 -9.65 21.36 11.94
CA ALA A 450 -8.32 21.70 11.44
C ALA A 450 -7.56 20.41 11.11
N ILE A 451 -7.05 20.26 9.88
CA ILE A 451 -6.43 19.01 9.41
C ILE A 451 -5.02 19.28 8.91
N LEU A 452 -4.04 18.55 9.44
CA LEU A 452 -2.70 18.45 8.89
C LEU A 452 -2.59 17.11 8.15
N LEU A 453 -2.53 17.16 6.82
CA LEU A 453 -2.47 16.01 5.95
C LEU A 453 -1.03 15.78 5.48
N ILE A 454 -0.44 14.67 5.89
CA ILE A 454 0.89 14.23 5.46
C ILE A 454 0.69 13.11 4.45
N SER A 455 1.25 13.24 3.25
CA SER A 455 1.24 12.19 2.24
C SER A 455 2.49 12.23 1.37
N SER A 456 2.96 11.06 0.98
CA SER A 456 3.99 10.87 -0.04
C SER A 456 3.40 10.94 -1.47
N GLU A 457 2.08 10.83 -1.60
CA GLU A 457 1.38 10.93 -2.88
C GLU A 457 1.07 12.40 -3.19
N LEU A 458 1.85 13.03 -4.06
CA LEU A 458 1.65 14.44 -4.44
C LEU A 458 0.25 14.72 -5.00
N PRO A 459 -0.37 13.87 -5.84
CA PRO A 459 -1.74 14.07 -6.29
C PRO A 459 -2.75 14.19 -5.14
N GLU A 460 -2.58 13.44 -4.05
CA GLU A 460 -3.42 13.54 -2.85
C GLU A 460 -3.27 14.91 -2.19
N ILE A 461 -2.04 15.33 -1.94
CA ILE A 461 -1.74 16.64 -1.33
C ILE A 461 -2.29 17.79 -2.19
N LEU A 462 -2.05 17.75 -3.52
CA LEU A 462 -2.46 18.79 -4.45
C LEU A 462 -4.00 18.92 -4.55
N SER A 463 -4.71 17.80 -4.49
CA SER A 463 -6.18 17.78 -4.63
C SER A 463 -6.93 18.15 -3.34
N MET A 464 -6.42 17.70 -2.19
CA MET A 464 -7.12 17.81 -0.91
C MET A 464 -6.79 19.09 -0.14
N SER A 465 -5.60 19.69 -0.34
CA SER A 465 -5.10 20.74 0.54
C SER A 465 -5.53 22.14 0.09
N HIS A 466 -5.78 23.03 1.05
CA HIS A 466 -5.99 24.48 0.80
C HIS A 466 -4.66 25.18 0.53
N ARG A 467 -3.61 24.76 1.21
CA ARG A 467 -2.21 25.15 1.00
C ARG A 467 -1.28 24.00 1.34
N ILE A 468 -0.08 24.07 0.79
CA ILE A 468 0.90 22.99 0.85
C ILE A 468 2.19 23.54 1.42
N LEU A 469 2.64 22.93 2.51
CA LEU A 469 3.97 23.12 3.09
C LEU A 469 4.88 22.03 2.58
N VAL A 470 6.10 22.38 2.21
CA VAL A 470 7.10 21.42 1.73
C VAL A 470 8.21 21.32 2.76
N MET A 471 8.47 20.09 3.22
CA MET A 471 9.57 19.80 4.13
C MET A 471 10.77 19.20 3.39
N SER A 472 11.96 19.64 3.78
CA SER A 472 13.24 19.08 3.36
C SER A 472 14.26 19.22 4.49
N GLY A 473 14.96 18.13 4.82
CA GLY A 473 16.00 18.12 5.86
C GLY A 473 15.53 18.66 7.22
N GLY A 474 14.31 18.32 7.64
CA GLY A 474 13.74 18.74 8.93
C GLY A 474 13.28 20.20 9.02
N ARG A 475 13.14 20.90 7.88
CA ARG A 475 12.70 22.30 7.80
C ARG A 475 11.54 22.45 6.83
N ILE A 476 10.68 23.45 7.04
CA ILE A 476 9.72 23.91 6.02
C ILE A 476 10.52 24.82 5.08
N VAL A 477 10.62 24.42 3.80
CA VAL A 477 11.43 25.12 2.78
C VAL A 477 10.59 25.92 1.79
N ALA A 478 9.31 25.62 1.67
CA ALA A 478 8.38 26.35 0.82
C ALA A 478 6.93 26.20 1.32
N GLU A 479 6.11 27.18 0.93
CA GLU A 479 4.67 27.18 1.10
C GLU A 479 4.01 27.59 -0.22
N PHE A 480 3.00 26.87 -0.66
CA PHE A 480 2.24 27.14 -1.87
C PHE A 480 0.75 27.21 -1.56
N ALA A 481 0.05 28.18 -2.11
CA ALA A 481 -1.40 28.13 -2.19
C ALA A 481 -1.82 27.04 -3.18
N ARG A 482 -3.04 26.50 -3.02
CA ARG A 482 -3.57 25.40 -3.85
C ARG A 482 -3.41 25.65 -5.36
N GLY A 483 -3.74 26.83 -5.85
CA GLY A 483 -3.66 27.17 -7.29
C GLY A 483 -2.23 27.38 -7.83
N GLU A 484 -1.24 27.51 -6.95
CA GLU A 484 0.17 27.74 -7.29
C GLU A 484 1.02 26.49 -7.24
N ALA A 485 0.54 25.46 -6.54
CA ALA A 485 1.25 24.21 -6.35
C ALA A 485 1.12 23.32 -7.60
N THR A 486 2.25 22.94 -8.16
CA THR A 486 2.36 21.88 -9.17
C THR A 486 3.28 20.79 -8.65
N GLU A 487 3.15 19.55 -9.16
CA GLU A 487 4.03 18.44 -8.77
C GLU A 487 5.51 18.83 -8.95
N GLU A 488 5.84 19.49 -10.05
CA GLU A 488 7.20 19.92 -10.37
C GLU A 488 7.73 20.95 -9.35
N ARG A 489 6.93 21.96 -8.99
CA ARG A 489 7.33 23.01 -8.02
C ARG A 489 7.53 22.40 -6.62
N VAL A 490 6.64 21.51 -6.21
CA VAL A 490 6.72 20.82 -4.91
C VAL A 490 7.96 19.92 -4.87
N LEU A 491 8.22 19.13 -5.92
CA LEU A 491 9.41 18.28 -6.02
C LEU A 491 10.72 19.08 -6.03
N ARG A 492 10.79 20.17 -6.79
CA ARG A 492 11.96 21.05 -6.79
C ARG A 492 12.25 21.61 -5.39
N ALA A 493 11.23 22.07 -4.69
CA ALA A 493 11.38 22.54 -3.31
C ALA A 493 11.85 21.41 -2.37
N ALA A 494 11.27 20.21 -2.47
CA ALA A 494 11.62 19.06 -1.64
C ALA A 494 13.08 18.58 -1.88
N THR A 495 13.63 18.77 -3.09
CA THR A 495 15.02 18.41 -3.43
C THR A 495 16.02 19.52 -3.12
N GLY A 496 15.60 20.66 -2.56
CA GLY A 496 16.48 21.78 -2.20
C GLY A 496 16.92 22.64 -3.39
N GLN A 497 16.33 22.47 -4.57
CA GLN A 497 16.54 23.36 -5.71
C GLN A 497 15.71 24.64 -5.53
N ARG A 498 16.35 25.82 -5.64
CA ARG A 498 15.63 27.10 -5.51
C ARG A 498 14.52 27.18 -6.54
N VAL A 499 13.29 27.29 -6.07
CA VAL A 499 12.14 27.67 -6.91
C VAL A 499 12.30 29.15 -7.18
N ALA A 500 12.48 29.53 -8.45
CA ALA A 500 12.41 30.92 -8.85
C ALA A 500 10.99 31.44 -8.54
N ALA A 501 10.92 32.61 -7.91
CA ALA A 501 9.69 33.27 -7.49
C ALA A 501 8.76 33.58 -8.67
#